data_997314012238127ae3841437afd0a29e
#
_entry.id   997314012238127ae3841437afd0a29e
#
_cell.length_a   1.000
_cell.length_b   1.000
_cell.length_c   1.000
_cell.angle_alpha   90.00
_cell.angle_beta   90.00
_cell.angle_gamma   90.00
#
_symmetry.space_group_name_H-M   'P 1'
#
loop_
_entity.id
_entity.type
_entity.pdbx_description
1 polymer ?
#
loop_
_entity_poly.entity_id
_entity_poly.type
_entity_poly.pdbx_seq_one_letter_code
_entity_poly.pdbx_strand_id
1 'polypeptide(L)'
;MGADSDKDGIDKVKSELIVQKIKSIKMNEQVEEDELRRRLLQMVDSTSVVLDCGKSLCEYHHQVKNKVKLLHTIDINKFSDYPDYLIDICDRKKMNKLRRKYDFISSFSLLEHCYDPISASANLFDSLKPGGVLIGSAPFLFPRHSPDDLSYQDFFRFTRDAYVILFPNASAIELWPLRGRVATSLNVLSTRYRFFFEKRFSSIAKHINKFGSDDRQSLQSSGYGFLIKN
;
A
#
# COMPACT_ATOMS: atom_id res chain seq x y z
N MET A 1 25.62 29.07 -24.09
CA MET A 1 24.48 29.62 -23.35
C MET A 1 23.10 29.00 -23.69
N GLY A 2 23.02 27.83 -24.33
CA GLY A 2 21.73 27.24 -24.75
C GLY A 2 21.29 25.97 -24.05
N ALA A 3 22.08 25.39 -23.11
CA ALA A 3 21.77 24.11 -22.50
C ALA A 3 21.04 24.20 -21.13
N ASP A 4 21.05 25.38 -20.50
CA ASP A 4 20.38 25.54 -19.17
C ASP A 4 18.89 25.87 -19.30
N SER A 5 18.47 26.61 -20.34
CA SER A 5 17.05 26.97 -20.52
C SER A 5 16.14 25.78 -20.85
N ASP A 6 16.67 24.74 -21.50
CA ASP A 6 15.91 23.53 -21.83
C ASP A 6 15.71 22.62 -20.60
N LYS A 7 16.67 22.58 -19.68
CA LYS A 7 16.52 21.81 -18.43
C LYS A 7 15.45 22.40 -17.52
N ASP A 8 15.45 23.71 -17.35
CA ASP A 8 14.45 24.42 -16.54
C ASP A 8 13.03 24.24 -17.08
N GLY A 9 12.86 24.21 -18.40
CA GLY A 9 11.58 23.94 -19.04
C GLY A 9 11.07 22.50 -18.81
N ILE A 10 11.96 21.51 -18.95
CA ILE A 10 11.63 20.09 -18.73
C ILE A 10 11.30 19.80 -17.27
N ASP A 11 12.04 20.37 -16.34
CA ASP A 11 11.79 20.18 -14.91
C ASP A 11 10.47 20.84 -14.46
N LYS A 12 10.12 21.98 -15.05
CA LYS A 12 8.84 22.65 -14.81
C LYS A 12 7.66 21.79 -15.32
N VAL A 13 7.74 21.26 -16.52
CA VAL A 13 6.69 20.38 -17.11
C VAL A 13 6.50 19.12 -16.29
N LYS A 14 7.60 18.48 -15.83
CA LYS A 14 7.52 17.30 -14.95
C LYS A 14 6.86 17.64 -13.61
N SER A 15 7.20 18.78 -13.01
CA SER A 15 6.62 19.25 -11.76
C SER A 15 5.12 19.49 -11.91
N GLU A 16 4.69 20.14 -12.98
CA GLU A 16 3.26 20.39 -13.27
C GLU A 16 2.49 19.09 -13.46
N LEU A 17 3.05 18.09 -14.15
CA LEU A 17 2.43 16.78 -14.33
C LEU A 17 2.27 16.04 -13.01
N ILE A 18 3.26 16.08 -12.13
CA ILE A 18 3.18 15.49 -10.79
C ILE A 18 2.07 16.16 -9.98
N VAL A 19 1.99 17.49 -9.99
CA VAL A 19 0.93 18.23 -9.29
C VAL A 19 -0.46 17.88 -9.81
N GLN A 20 -0.62 17.74 -11.13
CA GLN A 20 -1.89 17.30 -11.72
C GLN A 20 -2.28 15.89 -11.25
N LYS A 21 -1.33 14.96 -11.20
CA LYS A 21 -1.55 13.60 -10.70
C LYS A 21 -1.91 13.59 -9.22
N ILE A 22 -1.25 14.40 -8.39
CA ILE A 22 -1.62 14.55 -6.97
C ILE A 22 -3.07 15.02 -6.83
N LYS A 23 -3.50 15.99 -7.65
CA LYS A 23 -4.88 16.48 -7.67
C LYS A 23 -5.90 15.43 -8.14
N SER A 24 -5.49 14.48 -8.96
CA SER A 24 -6.35 13.40 -9.46
C SER A 24 -6.49 12.21 -8.49
N ILE A 25 -5.73 12.17 -7.41
CA ILE A 25 -5.89 11.15 -6.36
C ILE A 25 -7.30 11.23 -5.78
N LYS A 26 -8.04 10.13 -5.89
CA LYS A 26 -9.33 10.02 -5.23
C LYS A 26 -9.13 9.66 -3.76
N MET A 27 -9.43 10.60 -2.87
CA MET A 27 -9.47 10.34 -1.43
C MET A 27 -10.85 9.81 -1.05
N ASN A 28 -10.85 8.71 -0.31
CA ASN A 28 -12.07 8.07 0.18
C ASN A 28 -12.18 8.26 1.71
N GLU A 29 -13.30 7.82 2.29
CA GLU A 29 -13.49 7.82 3.74
C GLU A 29 -12.49 6.88 4.43
N GLN A 30 -12.27 7.14 5.74
CA GLN A 30 -11.40 6.31 6.56
C GLN A 30 -11.92 4.87 6.63
N VAL A 31 -10.99 3.90 6.55
CA VAL A 31 -11.27 2.47 6.71
C VAL A 31 -10.25 1.80 7.62
N GLU A 32 -10.60 0.62 8.10
CA GLU A 32 -9.62 -0.34 8.65
C GLU A 32 -9.01 -1.16 7.51
N GLU A 33 -7.78 -1.61 7.66
CA GLU A 33 -7.06 -2.37 6.62
C GLU A 33 -7.80 -3.65 6.23
N ASP A 34 -8.48 -4.27 7.17
CA ASP A 34 -9.30 -5.46 6.99
C ASP A 34 -10.47 -5.26 6.01
N GLU A 35 -11.03 -4.05 5.99
CA GLU A 35 -12.06 -3.68 5.01
C GLU A 35 -11.52 -3.73 3.58
N LEU A 36 -10.26 -3.36 3.37
CA LEU A 36 -9.63 -3.41 2.04
C LEU A 36 -9.38 -4.85 1.59
N ARG A 37 -9.01 -5.77 2.52
CA ARG A 37 -8.92 -7.20 2.22
C ARG A 37 -10.29 -7.78 1.86
N ARG A 38 -11.36 -7.39 2.56
CA ARG A 38 -12.74 -7.75 2.22
C ARG A 38 -13.15 -7.22 0.85
N ARG A 39 -12.77 -6.00 0.48
CA ARG A 39 -13.03 -5.44 -0.87
C ARG A 39 -12.34 -6.26 -1.93
N LEU A 40 -11.07 -6.65 -1.75
CA LEU A 40 -10.40 -7.56 -2.68
C LEU A 40 -11.18 -8.87 -2.83
N LEU A 41 -11.59 -9.50 -1.72
CA LEU A 41 -12.38 -10.73 -1.74
C LEU A 41 -13.72 -10.55 -2.50
N GLN A 42 -14.34 -9.37 -2.44
CA GLN A 42 -15.58 -9.08 -3.19
C GLN A 42 -15.32 -8.89 -4.69
N MET A 43 -14.16 -8.31 -5.07
CA MET A 43 -13.81 -8.00 -6.46
C MET A 43 -13.37 -9.23 -7.26
N VAL A 44 -12.77 -10.23 -6.62
CA VAL A 44 -12.28 -11.43 -7.29
C VAL A 44 -13.40 -12.45 -7.56
N ASP A 45 -13.21 -13.27 -8.57
CA ASP A 45 -14.12 -14.36 -8.97
C ASP A 45 -13.35 -15.60 -9.47
N SER A 46 -14.07 -16.62 -9.94
CA SER A 46 -13.52 -17.89 -10.42
C SER A 46 -12.66 -17.77 -11.70
N THR A 47 -12.60 -16.61 -12.34
CA THR A 47 -11.75 -16.34 -13.51
C THR A 47 -10.47 -15.60 -13.14
N SER A 48 -10.42 -15.00 -11.97
CA SER A 48 -9.37 -14.11 -11.50
C SER A 48 -8.06 -14.85 -11.23
N VAL A 49 -6.95 -14.26 -11.64
CA VAL A 49 -5.57 -14.69 -11.30
C VAL A 49 -5.00 -13.64 -10.33
N VAL A 50 -4.63 -14.08 -9.13
CA VAL A 50 -4.23 -13.21 -8.03
C VAL A 50 -2.79 -13.47 -7.62
N LEU A 51 -2.04 -12.42 -7.25
CA LEU A 51 -0.73 -12.50 -6.59
C LEU A 51 -0.84 -11.93 -5.17
N ASP A 52 -0.51 -12.73 -4.17
CA ASP A 52 -0.39 -12.29 -2.79
C ASP A 52 1.08 -12.07 -2.44
N CYS A 53 1.45 -10.83 -2.12
CA CYS A 53 2.82 -10.43 -1.83
C CYS A 53 3.05 -10.35 -0.32
N GLY A 54 4.07 -11.08 0.21
CA GLY A 54 4.44 -11.02 1.61
C GLY A 54 3.37 -11.61 2.55
N LYS A 55 2.57 -12.60 2.09
CA LYS A 55 1.46 -13.16 2.90
C LYS A 55 0.43 -12.13 3.37
N SER A 56 0.25 -11.09 2.59
CA SER A 56 -0.47 -9.87 2.96
C SER A 56 -1.98 -10.06 3.13
N LEU A 57 -2.55 -11.13 2.55
CA LEU A 57 -3.97 -11.47 2.70
C LEU A 57 -4.33 -12.02 4.09
N CYS A 58 -3.34 -12.47 4.88
CA CYS A 58 -3.56 -12.97 6.24
C CYS A 58 -4.67 -14.05 6.29
N GLU A 59 -5.68 -13.86 7.12
CA GLU A 59 -6.83 -14.76 7.31
C GLU A 59 -7.72 -14.89 6.06
N TYR A 60 -7.68 -13.93 5.14
CA TYR A 60 -8.43 -13.98 3.87
C TYR A 60 -7.79 -14.87 2.82
N HIS A 61 -6.55 -15.34 3.02
CA HIS A 61 -5.82 -16.14 2.04
C HIS A 61 -6.63 -17.36 1.56
N HIS A 62 -7.18 -18.16 2.48
CA HIS A 62 -7.97 -19.34 2.14
C HIS A 62 -9.27 -18.98 1.42
N GLN A 63 -9.95 -17.91 1.81
CA GLN A 63 -11.18 -17.46 1.19
C GLN A 63 -10.92 -17.01 -0.27
N VAL A 64 -9.84 -16.25 -0.50
CA VAL A 64 -9.43 -15.83 -1.85
C VAL A 64 -9.05 -17.07 -2.67
N LYS A 65 -8.20 -17.97 -2.13
CA LYS A 65 -7.75 -19.18 -2.81
C LYS A 65 -8.90 -20.06 -3.30
N ASN A 66 -9.96 -20.18 -2.49
CA ASN A 66 -11.15 -20.99 -2.84
C ASN A 66 -12.07 -20.32 -3.86
N LYS A 67 -11.93 -19.00 -4.07
CA LYS A 67 -12.81 -18.23 -4.95
C LYS A 67 -12.20 -17.97 -6.34
N VAL A 68 -10.88 -17.95 -6.45
CA VAL A 68 -10.19 -17.50 -7.66
C VAL A 68 -9.74 -18.69 -8.53
N LYS A 69 -9.48 -18.41 -9.81
CA LYS A 69 -8.89 -19.38 -10.73
C LYS A 69 -7.50 -19.83 -10.28
N LEU A 70 -6.70 -18.89 -9.81
CA LEU A 70 -5.32 -19.13 -9.39
C LEU A 70 -4.88 -18.05 -8.39
N LEU A 71 -4.31 -18.48 -7.27
CA LEU A 71 -3.63 -17.63 -6.31
C LEU A 71 -2.17 -18.04 -6.25
N HIS A 72 -1.28 -17.15 -6.68
CA HIS A 72 0.15 -17.27 -6.45
C HIS A 72 0.59 -16.41 -5.26
N THR A 73 1.69 -16.82 -4.66
CA THR A 73 2.32 -16.14 -3.53
C THR A 73 3.78 -15.80 -3.85
N ILE A 74 4.26 -14.66 -3.36
CA ILE A 74 5.64 -14.20 -3.55
C ILE A 74 6.19 -13.64 -2.23
N ASP A 75 7.43 -14.00 -1.91
CA ASP A 75 8.15 -13.54 -0.71
C ASP A 75 9.66 -13.61 -0.94
N ILE A 76 10.45 -12.87 -0.14
CA ILE A 76 11.91 -13.00 -0.08
C ILE A 76 12.35 -14.12 0.85
N ASN A 77 11.49 -14.54 1.77
CA ASN A 77 11.75 -15.59 2.75
C ASN A 77 11.01 -16.87 2.37
N LYS A 78 11.66 -18.01 2.59
CA LYS A 78 11.06 -19.31 2.38
C LYS A 78 10.52 -19.85 3.71
N PHE A 79 9.25 -20.22 3.70
CA PHE A 79 8.58 -21.00 4.75
C PHE A 79 8.21 -22.37 4.17
N SER A 80 7.72 -23.33 4.93
CA SER A 80 7.50 -24.72 4.45
C SER A 80 6.88 -24.82 3.04
N ASP A 81 5.61 -24.46 2.91
CA ASP A 81 4.84 -24.54 1.65
C ASP A 81 4.60 -23.18 0.98
N TYR A 82 5.36 -22.17 1.37
CA TYR A 82 5.21 -20.78 0.96
C TYR A 82 6.61 -20.17 0.73
N PRO A 83 6.84 -19.31 -0.26
CA PRO A 83 5.94 -18.87 -1.35
C PRO A 83 6.08 -19.74 -2.61
N ASP A 84 5.15 -19.58 -3.58
CA ASP A 84 5.30 -20.13 -4.93
C ASP A 84 6.49 -19.53 -5.67
N TYR A 85 6.76 -18.24 -5.41
CA TYR A 85 7.90 -17.49 -5.95
C TYR A 85 8.78 -16.92 -4.85
N LEU A 86 9.95 -17.50 -4.64
CA LEU A 86 10.98 -16.96 -3.76
C LEU A 86 11.75 -15.87 -4.52
N ILE A 87 11.25 -14.63 -4.48
CA ILE A 87 11.76 -13.50 -5.24
C ILE A 87 11.66 -12.23 -4.42
N ASP A 88 12.73 -11.43 -4.43
CA ASP A 88 12.69 -10.03 -4.03
C ASP A 88 11.92 -9.22 -5.10
N ILE A 89 10.83 -8.57 -4.71
CA ILE A 89 10.02 -7.75 -5.61
C ILE A 89 10.77 -6.49 -6.13
N CYS A 90 11.90 -6.11 -5.52
CA CYS A 90 12.79 -5.09 -6.05
C CYS A 90 13.64 -5.61 -7.25
N ASP A 91 13.80 -6.93 -7.40
CA ASP A 91 14.60 -7.53 -8.48
C ASP A 91 13.81 -7.56 -9.81
N ARG A 92 14.02 -6.53 -10.64
CA ARG A 92 13.35 -6.40 -11.93
C ARG A 92 13.55 -7.59 -12.87
N LYS A 93 14.75 -8.19 -12.86
CA LYS A 93 15.06 -9.32 -13.76
C LYS A 93 14.22 -10.54 -13.40
N LYS A 94 14.12 -10.85 -12.10
CA LYS A 94 13.33 -11.97 -11.61
C LYS A 94 11.82 -11.69 -11.74
N MET A 95 11.37 -10.45 -11.48
CA MET A 95 9.98 -10.05 -11.60
C MET A 95 9.46 -10.04 -13.05
N ASN A 96 10.32 -9.86 -14.04
CA ASN A 96 9.91 -9.80 -15.45
C ASN A 96 9.15 -11.08 -15.92
N LYS A 97 9.41 -12.24 -15.31
CA LYS A 97 8.66 -13.47 -15.58
C LYS A 97 7.20 -13.44 -15.14
N LEU A 98 6.83 -12.49 -14.27
CA LEU A 98 5.47 -12.30 -13.75
C LEU A 98 4.70 -11.20 -14.50
N ARG A 99 5.33 -10.54 -15.46
CA ARG A 99 4.76 -9.39 -16.17
C ARG A 99 3.43 -9.73 -16.84
N ARG A 100 2.41 -8.87 -16.64
CA ARG A 100 1.06 -8.94 -17.22
C ARG A 100 0.33 -10.27 -16.99
N LYS A 101 0.50 -10.84 -15.80
CA LYS A 101 -0.10 -12.15 -15.46
C LYS A 101 -1.32 -12.06 -14.56
N TYR A 102 -1.45 -10.98 -13.77
CA TYR A 102 -2.40 -10.91 -12.68
C TYR A 102 -3.52 -9.93 -12.93
N ASP A 103 -4.74 -10.34 -12.60
CA ASP A 103 -5.91 -9.48 -12.57
C ASP A 103 -5.91 -8.65 -11.28
N PHE A 104 -5.46 -9.25 -10.17
CA PHE A 104 -5.34 -8.60 -8.88
C PHE A 104 -4.01 -8.91 -8.21
N ILE A 105 -3.47 -7.92 -7.50
CA ILE A 105 -2.28 -8.07 -6.65
C ILE A 105 -2.62 -7.50 -5.27
N SER A 106 -2.29 -8.24 -4.19
CA SER A 106 -2.36 -7.76 -2.81
C SER A 106 -0.97 -7.41 -2.30
N SER A 107 -0.85 -6.24 -1.63
CA SER A 107 0.39 -5.72 -1.06
C SER A 107 0.07 -4.87 0.18
N PHE A 108 -0.28 -5.55 1.30
CA PHE A 108 -0.59 -4.88 2.56
C PHE A 108 0.63 -4.86 3.46
N SER A 109 1.01 -3.66 3.93
CA SER A 109 2.15 -3.44 4.84
C SER A 109 3.42 -4.13 4.34
N LEU A 110 3.79 -3.87 3.08
CA LEU A 110 4.93 -4.49 2.41
C LEU A 110 5.94 -3.47 1.85
N LEU A 111 5.48 -2.39 1.22
CA LEU A 111 6.36 -1.45 0.51
C LEU A 111 7.33 -0.72 1.43
N GLU A 112 6.97 -0.52 2.68
CA GLU A 112 7.83 0.07 3.72
C GLU A 112 9.05 -0.79 4.05
N HIS A 113 8.97 -2.10 3.79
CA HIS A 113 10.03 -3.08 4.02
C HIS A 113 10.93 -3.28 2.79
N CYS A 114 10.61 -2.67 1.66
CA CYS A 114 11.42 -2.71 0.46
C CYS A 114 12.53 -1.65 0.52
N TYR A 115 13.78 -2.03 0.28
CA TYR A 115 14.89 -1.06 0.22
C TYR A 115 14.82 -0.15 -1.00
N ASP A 116 14.14 -0.58 -2.07
CA ASP A 116 13.82 0.20 -3.27
C ASP A 116 12.32 0.11 -3.59
N PRO A 117 11.48 0.90 -2.90
CA PRO A 117 10.03 0.85 -3.09
C PRO A 117 9.58 1.35 -4.47
N ILE A 118 10.41 2.14 -5.16
CA ILE A 118 10.10 2.60 -6.53
C ILE A 118 10.20 1.42 -7.50
N SER A 119 11.30 0.66 -7.46
CA SER A 119 11.44 -0.55 -8.28
C SER A 119 10.41 -1.61 -7.91
N ALA A 120 10.16 -1.82 -6.61
CA ALA A 120 9.13 -2.75 -6.14
C ALA A 120 7.74 -2.40 -6.70
N SER A 121 7.32 -1.14 -6.56
CA SER A 121 6.03 -0.66 -7.07
C SER A 121 5.91 -0.79 -8.59
N ALA A 122 6.96 -0.42 -9.33
CA ALA A 122 6.99 -0.57 -10.79
C ALA A 122 6.89 -2.04 -11.22
N ASN A 123 7.59 -2.95 -10.54
CA ASN A 123 7.56 -4.38 -10.83
C ASN A 123 6.19 -5.00 -10.53
N LEU A 124 5.55 -4.61 -9.41
CA LEU A 124 4.18 -5.05 -9.09
C LEU A 124 3.18 -4.51 -10.13
N PHE A 125 3.31 -3.23 -10.50
CA PHE A 125 2.45 -2.62 -11.51
C PHE A 125 2.60 -3.28 -12.88
N ASP A 126 3.84 -3.55 -13.31
CA ASP A 126 4.15 -4.27 -14.57
C ASP A 126 3.64 -5.73 -14.56
N SER A 127 3.41 -6.31 -13.38
CA SER A 127 2.86 -7.67 -13.23
C SER A 127 1.34 -7.72 -13.42
N LEU A 128 0.65 -6.58 -13.33
CA LEU A 128 -0.78 -6.48 -13.63
C LEU A 128 -1.05 -6.64 -15.13
N LYS A 129 -2.14 -7.28 -15.45
CA LYS A 129 -2.76 -7.21 -16.79
C LYS A 129 -3.28 -5.78 -17.05
N PRO A 130 -3.48 -5.39 -18.32
CA PRO A 130 -4.27 -4.19 -18.63
C PRO A 130 -5.64 -4.23 -17.92
N GLY A 131 -6.00 -3.17 -17.21
CA GLY A 131 -7.21 -3.10 -16.37
C GLY A 131 -7.11 -3.84 -15.03
N GLY A 132 -5.98 -4.46 -14.71
CA GLY A 132 -5.74 -5.12 -13.44
C GLY A 132 -5.61 -4.13 -12.26
N VAL A 133 -5.75 -4.63 -11.04
CA VAL A 133 -5.82 -3.84 -9.81
C VAL A 133 -4.79 -4.31 -8.80
N LEU A 134 -4.00 -3.38 -8.28
CA LEU A 134 -3.18 -3.57 -7.08
C LEU A 134 -3.90 -2.92 -5.90
N ILE A 135 -4.13 -3.69 -4.84
CA ILE A 135 -4.72 -3.22 -3.60
C ILE A 135 -3.80 -3.52 -2.42
N GLY A 136 -3.67 -2.58 -1.50
CA GLY A 136 -2.77 -2.76 -0.38
C GLY A 136 -2.81 -1.62 0.62
N SER A 137 -1.78 -1.57 1.46
CA SER A 137 -1.58 -0.52 2.45
C SER A 137 -0.11 -0.24 2.68
N ALA A 138 0.20 0.96 3.16
CA ALA A 138 1.52 1.28 3.69
C ALA A 138 1.42 2.35 4.81
N PRO A 139 2.31 2.32 5.82
CA PRO A 139 2.26 3.21 6.97
C PRO A 139 2.74 4.62 6.63
N PHE A 140 2.21 5.61 7.37
CA PHE A 140 2.68 7.00 7.40
C PHE A 140 3.07 7.41 8.83
N LEU A 141 2.11 7.72 9.68
CA LEU A 141 2.39 8.04 11.09
C LEU A 141 2.29 6.79 11.95
N PHE A 142 3.29 5.95 11.86
CA PHE A 142 3.36 4.67 12.53
C PHE A 142 4.76 4.40 13.09
N PRO A 143 4.88 3.81 14.31
CA PRO A 143 6.18 3.46 14.88
C PRO A 143 6.96 2.48 13.99
N ARG A 144 8.28 2.43 14.18
CA ARG A 144 9.12 1.37 13.59
C ARG A 144 8.63 0.00 14.07
N HIS A 145 8.50 -0.95 13.15
CA HIS A 145 7.91 -2.26 13.44
C HIS A 145 8.64 -3.46 12.78
N SER A 146 9.93 -3.29 12.45
CA SER A 146 10.76 -4.45 12.10
C SER A 146 11.02 -5.31 13.35
N PRO A 147 11.11 -6.65 13.20
CA PRO A 147 11.44 -7.53 14.31
C PRO A 147 12.91 -7.41 14.76
N ASP A 148 13.22 -7.85 15.98
CA ASP A 148 14.56 -7.76 16.56
C ASP A 148 15.58 -8.66 15.84
N ASP A 149 15.13 -9.78 15.24
CA ASP A 149 15.94 -10.69 14.45
C ASP A 149 16.26 -10.15 13.03
N LEU A 150 15.72 -8.98 12.69
CA LEU A 150 15.89 -8.33 11.40
C LEU A 150 15.56 -9.21 10.18
N SER A 151 14.65 -10.17 10.35
CA SER A 151 14.14 -11.01 9.24
C SER A 151 13.54 -10.18 8.11
N TYR A 152 13.09 -8.95 8.43
CA TYR A 152 12.82 -7.86 7.49
C TYR A 152 13.11 -6.51 8.15
N GLN A 153 13.37 -5.48 7.35
CA GLN A 153 13.65 -4.12 7.79
C GLN A 153 12.43 -3.22 7.59
N ASP A 154 12.47 -2.02 8.15
CA ASP A 154 11.41 -1.02 8.09
C ASP A 154 12.03 0.31 7.65
N PHE A 155 12.02 0.57 6.33
CA PHE A 155 12.79 1.67 5.71
C PHE A 155 11.98 2.93 5.50
N PHE A 156 10.69 2.83 5.14
CA PHE A 156 9.94 3.95 4.60
C PHE A 156 8.62 4.23 5.32
N ARG A 157 8.19 5.48 5.18
CA ARG A 157 6.86 5.99 5.55
C ARG A 157 6.32 6.80 4.38
N PHE A 158 5.11 6.51 3.93
CA PHE A 158 4.57 7.08 2.71
C PHE A 158 3.49 8.10 2.99
N THR A 159 3.70 9.33 2.50
CA THR A 159 2.66 10.34 2.47
C THR A 159 1.66 10.03 1.34
N ARG A 160 0.51 10.71 1.36
CA ARG A 160 -0.48 10.64 0.27
C ARG A 160 0.16 10.87 -1.11
N ASP A 161 1.03 11.85 -1.21
CA ASP A 161 1.58 12.29 -2.48
C ASP A 161 2.67 11.34 -3.02
N ALA A 162 3.25 10.50 -2.16
CA ALA A 162 4.23 9.50 -2.57
C ALA A 162 3.67 8.50 -3.59
N TYR A 163 2.35 8.22 -3.56
CA TYR A 163 1.74 7.23 -4.45
C TYR A 163 1.81 7.61 -5.93
N VAL A 164 1.88 8.90 -6.29
CA VAL A 164 2.07 9.30 -7.70
C VAL A 164 3.50 9.04 -8.18
N ILE A 165 4.46 8.98 -7.26
CA ILE A 165 5.85 8.63 -7.58
C ILE A 165 6.01 7.11 -7.66
N LEU A 166 5.38 6.37 -6.75
CA LEU A 166 5.41 4.90 -6.73
C LEU A 166 4.71 4.31 -7.96
N PHE A 167 3.61 4.95 -8.42
CA PHE A 167 2.77 4.46 -9.51
C PHE A 167 2.55 5.52 -10.60
N PRO A 168 3.62 5.97 -11.29
CA PRO A 168 3.54 7.08 -12.23
C PRO A 168 2.68 6.78 -13.46
N ASN A 169 2.49 5.51 -13.79
CA ASN A 169 1.73 5.06 -14.97
C ASN A 169 0.30 4.59 -14.62
N ALA A 170 -0.12 4.70 -13.35
CA ALA A 170 -1.47 4.31 -12.96
C ALA A 170 -2.53 5.15 -13.67
N SER A 171 -3.57 4.48 -14.16
CA SER A 171 -4.76 5.14 -14.75
C SER A 171 -5.64 5.76 -13.68
N ALA A 172 -5.66 5.18 -12.46
CA ALA A 172 -6.33 5.74 -11.30
C ALA A 172 -5.61 5.35 -10.00
N ILE A 173 -5.60 6.28 -9.04
CA ILE A 173 -5.10 6.10 -7.67
C ILE A 173 -6.25 6.45 -6.71
N GLU A 174 -6.71 5.48 -5.94
CA GLU A 174 -7.68 5.67 -4.87
C GLU A 174 -7.01 5.39 -3.53
N LEU A 175 -7.16 6.30 -2.57
CA LEU A 175 -6.57 6.19 -1.24
C LEU A 175 -7.65 6.24 -0.15
N TRP A 176 -7.43 5.48 0.91
CA TRP A 176 -8.22 5.45 2.13
C TRP A 176 -7.30 5.75 3.32
N PRO A 177 -7.56 6.80 4.10
CA PRO A 177 -6.85 6.98 5.36
C PRO A 177 -7.09 5.78 6.28
N LEU A 178 -6.03 5.23 6.86
CA LEU A 178 -6.11 4.17 7.85
C LEU A 178 -6.07 4.80 9.25
N ARG A 179 -7.04 4.49 10.08
CA ARG A 179 -7.24 5.04 11.43
C ARG A 179 -7.39 6.57 11.45
N GLY A 180 -8.19 7.07 12.37
CA GLY A 180 -8.39 8.51 12.56
C GLY A 180 -7.27 9.17 13.35
N ARG A 181 -7.30 10.49 13.43
CA ARG A 181 -6.29 11.34 14.12
C ARG A 181 -6.00 10.90 15.53
N VAL A 182 -7.02 10.59 16.32
CA VAL A 182 -6.86 10.22 17.74
C VAL A 182 -6.10 8.92 17.86
N ALA A 183 -6.52 7.88 17.10
CA ALA A 183 -5.82 6.60 17.08
C ALA A 183 -4.39 6.73 16.55
N THR A 184 -4.17 7.56 15.54
CA THR A 184 -2.84 7.88 15.02
C THR A 184 -1.98 8.59 16.06
N SER A 185 -2.52 9.58 16.78
CA SER A 185 -1.80 10.28 17.85
C SER A 185 -1.40 9.32 18.97
N LEU A 186 -2.26 8.36 19.32
CA LEU A 186 -1.96 7.32 20.30
C LEU A 186 -0.83 6.40 19.85
N ASN A 187 -0.71 6.11 18.55
CA ASN A 187 0.38 5.30 18.00
C ASN A 187 1.76 5.94 18.16
N VAL A 188 1.83 7.28 18.22
CA VAL A 188 3.11 8.01 18.38
C VAL A 188 3.51 8.14 19.85
N LEU A 189 2.59 7.83 20.79
CA LEU A 189 2.90 7.84 22.22
C LEU A 189 3.73 6.62 22.59
N SER A 190 4.58 6.75 23.63
CA SER A 190 5.30 5.60 24.17
C SER A 190 4.31 4.51 24.61
N THR A 191 4.72 3.24 24.49
CA THR A 191 3.89 2.06 24.78
C THR A 191 3.20 2.14 26.15
N ARG A 192 3.88 2.72 27.16
CA ARG A 192 3.35 2.89 28.52
C ARG A 192 2.10 3.78 28.56
N TYR A 193 2.12 4.91 27.83
CA TYR A 193 0.98 5.83 27.76
C TYR A 193 -0.10 5.32 26.81
N ARG A 194 0.27 4.63 25.73
CA ARG A 194 -0.65 4.06 24.78
C ARG A 194 -1.61 3.08 25.47
N PHE A 195 -1.11 2.11 26.26
CA PHE A 195 -1.95 1.16 27.01
C PHE A 195 -2.90 1.85 28.00
N PHE A 196 -2.43 2.90 28.67
CA PHE A 196 -3.26 3.67 29.58
C PHE A 196 -4.43 4.34 28.86
N PHE A 197 -4.18 4.97 27.72
CA PHE A 197 -5.19 5.68 26.93
C PHE A 197 -6.13 4.71 26.19
N GLU A 198 -5.65 3.65 25.60
CA GLU A 198 -6.48 2.64 24.92
C GLU A 198 -7.49 2.01 25.87
N LYS A 199 -7.07 1.68 27.10
CA LYS A 199 -7.94 1.07 28.11
C LYS A 199 -8.98 2.03 28.66
N ARG A 200 -8.66 3.34 28.77
CA ARG A 200 -9.54 4.34 29.43
C ARG A 200 -10.41 5.11 28.45
N PHE A 201 -10.00 5.24 27.21
CA PHE A 201 -10.63 6.14 26.22
C PHE A 201 -11.03 5.47 24.91
N SER A 202 -11.03 4.14 24.82
CA SER A 202 -11.35 3.43 23.56
C SER A 202 -12.73 3.80 23.00
N SER A 203 -13.73 3.96 23.87
CA SER A 203 -15.07 4.39 23.47
C SER A 203 -15.14 5.86 23.05
N ILE A 204 -14.35 6.71 23.70
CA ILE A 204 -14.27 8.15 23.39
C ILE A 204 -13.51 8.32 22.07
N ALA A 205 -12.43 7.59 21.82
CA ALA A 205 -11.66 7.64 20.57
C ALA A 205 -12.52 7.24 19.37
N LYS A 206 -13.35 6.21 19.50
CA LYS A 206 -14.34 5.82 18.46
C LYS A 206 -15.37 6.93 18.19
N HIS A 207 -15.81 7.64 19.22
CA HIS A 207 -16.76 8.76 19.07
C HIS A 207 -16.11 9.99 18.43
N ILE A 208 -14.90 10.36 18.85
CA ILE A 208 -14.18 11.52 18.30
C ILE A 208 -13.78 11.29 16.84
N ASN A 209 -13.40 10.06 16.47
CA ASN A 209 -13.11 9.70 15.07
C ASN A 209 -14.35 9.85 14.17
N LYS A 210 -15.56 9.76 14.72
CA LYS A 210 -16.83 9.91 13.98
C LYS A 210 -17.21 11.38 13.71
N PHE A 211 -16.68 12.33 14.49
CA PHE A 211 -17.03 13.76 14.42
C PHE A 211 -16.14 14.60 13.50
N GLY A 212 -15.16 14.02 12.85
CA GLY A 212 -14.18 14.78 12.10
C GLY A 212 -14.09 14.39 10.62
N SER A 213 -15.13 14.65 9.83
CA SER A 213 -15.11 14.52 8.35
C SER A 213 -14.49 15.76 7.66
N ASP A 214 -13.39 16.30 8.19
CA ASP A 214 -12.65 17.39 7.55
C ASP A 214 -11.53 16.81 6.66
N ASP A 215 -11.33 17.36 5.46
CA ASP A 215 -10.26 17.00 4.51
C ASP A 215 -8.88 16.92 5.15
N ARG A 216 -8.65 17.69 6.22
CA ARG A 216 -7.44 17.63 7.04
C ARG A 216 -7.24 16.31 7.78
N GLN A 217 -8.25 15.47 7.94
CA GLN A 217 -8.10 14.15 8.59
C GLN A 217 -7.33 13.16 7.71
N SER A 218 -7.52 13.23 6.41
CA SER A 218 -6.83 12.40 5.44
C SER A 218 -5.30 12.56 5.48
N LEU A 219 -4.81 13.73 5.92
CA LEU A 219 -3.39 14.05 5.97
C LEU A 219 -2.70 13.61 7.28
N GLN A 220 -3.45 13.15 8.27
CA GLN A 220 -2.93 12.75 9.60
C GLN A 220 -3.35 11.33 9.98
N SER A 221 -3.41 10.44 9.00
CA SER A 221 -3.70 9.02 9.22
C SER A 221 -2.45 8.24 9.65
N SER A 222 -2.63 7.06 10.23
CA SER A 222 -1.52 6.16 10.55
C SER A 222 -0.86 5.57 9.31
N GLY A 223 -1.56 5.56 8.19
CA GLY A 223 -1.14 5.08 6.89
C GLY A 223 -2.24 5.25 5.86
N TYR A 224 -2.02 4.74 4.69
CA TYR A 224 -2.99 4.75 3.62
C TYR A 224 -3.20 3.35 3.07
N GLY A 225 -4.47 2.93 2.98
CA GLY A 225 -4.87 1.91 2.06
C GLY A 225 -4.91 2.47 0.65
N PHE A 226 -4.57 1.68 -0.34
CA PHE A 226 -4.53 2.12 -1.73
C PHE A 226 -5.16 1.10 -2.68
N LEU A 227 -5.73 1.60 -3.76
CA LEU A 227 -6.13 0.85 -4.94
C LEU A 227 -5.57 1.56 -6.17
N ILE A 228 -4.75 0.83 -6.92
CA ILE A 228 -4.05 1.31 -8.11
C ILE A 228 -4.58 0.54 -9.31
N LYS A 229 -5.04 1.23 -10.35
CA LYS A 229 -5.50 0.62 -11.61
C LYS A 229 -4.44 0.78 -12.70
N ASN A 230 -4.23 -0.32 -13.44
CA ASN A 230 -3.37 -0.33 -14.63
C ASN A 230 -4.17 0.11 -15.87
#